data_c238dcb64f909dae00d030c8345d822b
#
_entry.id   c238dcb64f909dae00d030c8345d822b
#
_cell.length_a   1.000
_cell.length_b   1.000
_cell.length_c   1.000
_cell.angle_alpha   90.00
_cell.angle_beta   90.00
_cell.angle_gamma   90.00
#
_symmetry.space_group_name_H-M   'P 1'
#
loop_
_entity.id
_entity.type
_entity.pdbx_description
1 polymer ?
#
loop_
_entity_poly.entity_id
_entity_poly.type
_entity_poly.pdbx_seq_one_letter_code
_entity_poly.pdbx_strand_id
1 'polypeptide(L)'
;MWWFEASRRLARALNTALGKAADAVVYDLGGHKAAGLDFTAGDLAIMWNTGAQGLVFAFDEIEGAELIVDERVVARAQKGESRKVLNETHANASKVTLRLMFNDVQTPEFEVNLFGDVSHNPVHAKTAAEAVRIGRKWLSHIDAVIKRMPPEDRSPYPPEEPEAIAEPTRRALPQVNAKPSFSDFPPWEEDDTNDTYDDEKR
;
A
#
# COMPACT_ATOMS: atom_id res chain seq x y z
N MET A 1 -14.27 -30.95 0.18
CA MET A 1 -12.83 -31.26 -0.03
C MET A 1 -12.06 -30.12 -0.72
N TRP A 2 -12.63 -29.48 -1.72
CA TRP A 2 -11.95 -28.40 -2.49
C TRP A 2 -11.44 -27.19 -1.66
N TRP A 3 -12.16 -26.82 -0.62
CA TRP A 3 -11.82 -25.71 0.27
C TRP A 3 -10.55 -25.92 1.12
N PHE A 4 -10.33 -27.13 1.63
CA PHE A 4 -9.08 -27.48 2.35
C PHE A 4 -7.86 -27.34 1.44
N GLU A 5 -8.01 -27.58 0.15
CA GLU A 5 -6.94 -27.40 -0.81
C GLU A 5 -6.67 -25.92 -1.09
N ALA A 6 -7.68 -25.07 -1.18
CA ALA A 6 -7.55 -23.65 -1.39
C ALA A 6 -6.77 -22.98 -0.24
N SER A 7 -7.17 -23.26 1.01
CA SER A 7 -6.45 -22.75 2.19
C SER A 7 -5.02 -23.25 2.27
N ARG A 8 -4.76 -24.51 1.91
CA ARG A 8 -3.39 -25.06 1.87
C ARG A 8 -2.54 -24.42 0.76
N ARG A 9 -3.15 -24.09 -0.37
CA ARG A 9 -2.45 -23.37 -1.46
C ARG A 9 -2.11 -21.95 -1.03
N LEU A 10 -3.05 -21.22 -0.45
CA LEU A 10 -2.82 -19.88 0.11
C LEU A 10 -1.73 -19.91 1.19
N ALA A 11 -1.79 -20.85 2.14
CA ALA A 11 -0.76 -20.99 3.17
C ALA A 11 0.63 -21.27 2.58
N ARG A 12 0.72 -22.15 1.58
CA ARG A 12 1.99 -22.43 0.91
C ARG A 12 2.49 -21.21 0.13
N ALA A 13 1.62 -20.49 -0.57
CA ALA A 13 1.98 -19.28 -1.30
C ALA A 13 2.50 -18.19 -0.36
N LEU A 14 1.83 -17.96 0.78
CA LEU A 14 2.29 -17.03 1.81
C LEU A 14 3.67 -17.43 2.36
N ASN A 15 3.84 -18.71 2.73
CA ASN A 15 5.11 -19.20 3.28
C ASN A 15 6.24 -19.10 2.23
N THR A 16 5.95 -19.31 0.95
CA THR A 16 6.93 -19.14 -0.12
C THR A 16 7.31 -17.68 -0.29
N ALA A 17 6.33 -16.75 -0.25
CA ALA A 17 6.58 -15.32 -0.41
C ALA A 17 7.36 -14.74 0.78
N LEU A 18 7.09 -15.20 2.00
CA LEU A 18 7.78 -14.76 3.22
C LEU A 18 9.07 -15.54 3.50
N GLY A 19 9.35 -16.63 2.75
CA GLY A 19 10.51 -17.50 3.00
C GLY A 19 10.39 -18.37 4.25
N LYS A 20 9.30 -18.24 5.03
CA LYS A 20 9.00 -19.02 6.24
C LYS A 20 7.50 -19.05 6.50
N ALA A 21 7.08 -19.79 7.54
CA ALA A 21 5.70 -19.74 8.01
C ALA A 21 5.38 -18.33 8.57
N ALA A 22 4.27 -17.74 8.14
CA ALA A 22 3.82 -16.46 8.64
C ALA A 22 3.49 -16.51 10.14
N ASP A 23 3.88 -15.48 10.88
CA ASP A 23 3.62 -15.36 12.33
C ASP A 23 2.15 -15.07 12.64
N ALA A 24 1.47 -14.37 11.73
CA ALA A 24 0.03 -14.14 11.78
C ALA A 24 -0.56 -14.26 10.37
N VAL A 25 -1.69 -14.94 10.25
CA VAL A 25 -2.37 -15.16 8.97
C VAL A 25 -3.85 -14.84 9.10
N VAL A 26 -4.42 -14.25 8.05
CA VAL A 26 -5.86 -14.11 7.85
C VAL A 26 -6.25 -14.61 6.46
N TYR A 27 -7.36 -15.30 6.39
CA TYR A 27 -7.92 -15.81 5.15
C TYR A 27 -9.26 -15.18 4.87
N ASP A 28 -9.52 -14.94 3.60
CA ASP A 28 -10.83 -14.54 3.12
C ASP A 28 -11.85 -15.67 3.29
N LEU A 29 -13.08 -15.29 3.56
CA LEU A 29 -14.22 -16.21 3.74
C LEU A 29 -14.39 -17.14 2.53
N GLY A 30 -14.17 -16.63 1.30
CA GLY A 30 -14.24 -17.42 0.07
C GLY A 30 -13.00 -18.28 -0.19
N GLY A 31 -11.92 -18.15 0.60
CA GLY A 31 -10.68 -18.88 0.39
C GLY A 31 -9.90 -18.46 -0.85
N HIS A 32 -10.14 -17.24 -1.36
CA HIS A 32 -9.48 -16.72 -2.55
C HIS A 32 -8.36 -15.75 -2.24
N LYS A 33 -8.39 -15.13 -1.05
CA LYS A 33 -7.43 -14.14 -0.59
C LYS A 33 -6.87 -14.52 0.77
N ALA A 34 -5.66 -14.06 1.05
CA ALA A 34 -5.04 -14.17 2.36
C ALA A 34 -4.03 -13.06 2.58
N ALA A 35 -3.76 -12.75 3.84
CA ALA A 35 -2.64 -11.91 4.23
C ALA A 35 -1.85 -12.60 5.35
N GLY A 36 -0.52 -12.40 5.36
CA GLY A 36 0.39 -12.97 6.35
C GLY A 36 1.46 -11.97 6.76
N LEU A 37 1.79 -11.95 8.06
CA LEU A 37 2.81 -11.09 8.63
C LEU A 37 4.04 -11.92 9.03
N ASP A 38 5.22 -11.42 8.72
CA ASP A 38 6.50 -11.84 9.28
C ASP A 38 7.05 -10.73 10.19
N PHE A 39 6.96 -10.93 11.52
CA PHE A 39 7.42 -9.92 12.47
C PHE A 39 8.95 -9.87 12.57
N THR A 40 9.65 -10.89 12.08
CA THR A 40 11.12 -10.97 12.13
C THR A 40 11.74 -10.23 10.95
N ALA A 41 11.30 -10.55 9.72
CA ALA A 41 11.73 -9.85 8.52
C ALA A 41 11.15 -8.44 8.43
N GLY A 42 9.97 -8.22 9.00
CA GLY A 42 9.24 -6.96 8.90
C GLY A 42 8.49 -6.84 7.60
N ASP A 43 7.89 -7.95 7.15
CA ASP A 43 7.19 -8.06 5.87
C ASP A 43 5.73 -8.45 6.06
N LEU A 44 4.89 -7.95 5.16
CA LEU A 44 3.50 -8.36 5.00
C LEU A 44 3.30 -8.87 3.57
N ALA A 45 2.87 -10.12 3.45
CA ALA A 45 2.48 -10.71 2.17
C ALA A 45 0.96 -10.70 2.02
N ILE A 46 0.47 -10.31 0.86
CA ILE A 46 -0.92 -10.46 0.45
C ILE A 46 -1.00 -11.41 -0.74
N MET A 47 -2.02 -12.25 -0.75
CA MET A 47 -2.26 -13.24 -1.80
C MET A 47 -3.69 -13.16 -2.29
N TRP A 48 -3.88 -13.30 -3.59
CA TRP A 48 -5.21 -13.42 -4.21
C TRP A 48 -5.19 -14.49 -5.31
N ASN A 49 -6.34 -14.70 -5.92
CA ASN A 49 -6.52 -15.73 -6.92
C ASN A 49 -6.06 -17.12 -6.42
N THR A 50 -6.47 -17.46 -5.18
CA THR A 50 -6.15 -18.73 -4.50
C THR A 50 -4.62 -18.99 -4.41
N GLY A 51 -3.84 -17.90 -4.24
CA GLY A 51 -2.38 -17.95 -4.09
C GLY A 51 -1.59 -17.97 -5.41
N ALA A 52 -2.24 -17.78 -6.56
CA ALA A 52 -1.55 -17.67 -7.84
C ALA A 52 -0.87 -16.33 -8.05
N GLN A 53 -1.30 -15.29 -7.33
CA GLN A 53 -0.78 -13.94 -7.38
C GLN A 53 -0.61 -13.38 -5.97
N GLY A 54 0.37 -12.51 -5.78
CA GLY A 54 0.60 -11.86 -4.49
C GLY A 54 1.66 -10.77 -4.58
N LEU A 55 1.73 -9.98 -3.51
CA LEU A 55 2.73 -8.94 -3.29
C LEU A 55 3.27 -9.06 -1.87
N VAL A 56 4.48 -8.59 -1.67
CA VAL A 56 5.11 -8.46 -0.36
C VAL A 56 5.43 -7.00 -0.14
N PHE A 57 5.02 -6.47 0.99
CA PHE A 57 5.24 -5.10 1.43
C PHE A 57 6.13 -5.11 2.66
N ALA A 58 7.11 -4.24 2.71
CA ALA A 58 7.83 -3.96 3.94
C ALA A 58 6.91 -3.21 4.93
N PHE A 59 7.18 -3.30 6.23
CA PHE A 59 6.30 -2.68 7.24
C PHE A 59 6.22 -1.16 7.15
N ASP A 60 7.23 -0.51 6.58
CA ASP A 60 7.25 0.94 6.34
C ASP A 60 6.32 1.37 5.19
N GLU A 61 5.97 0.45 4.30
CA GLU A 61 5.01 0.67 3.21
C GLU A 61 3.54 0.52 3.68
N ILE A 62 3.31 0.01 4.90
CA ILE A 62 1.96 -0.12 5.45
C ILE A 62 1.51 1.22 6.00
N GLU A 63 0.43 1.76 5.47
CA GLU A 63 -0.20 3.00 5.96
C GLU A 63 -1.19 2.74 7.10
N GLY A 64 -1.83 1.57 7.12
CA GLY A 64 -2.76 1.23 8.17
C GLY A 64 -3.69 0.07 7.85
N ALA A 65 -4.71 -0.06 8.68
CA ALA A 65 -5.80 -1.01 8.47
C ALA A 65 -7.12 -0.51 9.05
N GLU A 66 -8.21 -0.98 8.47
CA GLU A 66 -9.57 -0.68 8.90
C GLU A 66 -10.37 -1.97 9.10
N LEU A 67 -11.21 -1.97 10.12
CA LEU A 67 -12.26 -2.97 10.29
C LEU A 67 -13.59 -2.35 9.90
N ILE A 68 -14.23 -2.92 8.90
CA ILE A 68 -15.48 -2.46 8.32
C ILE A 68 -16.56 -3.46 8.68
N VAL A 69 -17.65 -2.97 9.25
CA VAL A 69 -18.84 -3.77 9.60
C VAL A 69 -20.05 -3.11 8.96
N ASP A 70 -20.78 -3.86 8.14
CA ASP A 70 -21.96 -3.38 7.43
C ASP A 70 -21.70 -2.03 6.73
N GLU A 71 -20.56 -1.97 5.98
CA GLU A 71 -20.11 -0.81 5.22
C GLU A 71 -19.65 0.41 6.06
N ARG A 72 -19.55 0.26 7.39
CA ARG A 72 -19.09 1.31 8.30
C ARG A 72 -17.73 0.95 8.90
N VAL A 73 -16.80 1.90 8.89
CA VAL A 73 -15.52 1.73 9.59
C VAL A 73 -15.74 1.80 11.09
N VAL A 74 -15.60 0.66 11.77
CA VAL A 74 -15.82 0.53 13.23
C VAL A 74 -14.52 0.60 14.03
N ALA A 75 -13.39 0.34 13.41
CA ALA A 75 -12.08 0.50 14.02
C ALA A 75 -11.03 0.79 12.94
N ARG A 76 -10.01 1.58 13.30
CA ARG A 76 -8.91 1.98 12.41
C ARG A 76 -7.61 2.04 13.18
N ALA A 77 -6.53 1.61 12.54
CA ALA A 77 -5.15 1.87 12.91
C ALA A 77 -4.46 2.49 11.68
N GLN A 78 -3.92 3.70 11.81
CA GLN A 78 -3.30 4.44 10.71
C GLN A 78 -2.06 5.17 11.20
N LYS A 79 -1.04 5.31 10.35
CA LYS A 79 0.16 6.09 10.64
C LYS A 79 -0.20 7.52 11.05
N GLY A 80 0.44 8.00 12.12
CA GLY A 80 0.22 9.36 12.62
C GLY A 80 -1.08 9.58 13.39
N GLU A 81 -1.97 8.58 13.48
CA GLU A 81 -3.24 8.70 14.21
C GLU A 81 -3.27 7.82 15.46
N SER A 82 -4.02 8.26 16.45
CA SER A 82 -4.37 7.41 17.60
C SER A 82 -5.37 6.34 17.15
N ARG A 83 -5.11 5.09 17.54
CA ARG A 83 -5.99 3.98 17.22
C ARG A 83 -7.42 4.26 17.66
N LYS A 84 -8.34 4.19 16.72
CA LYS A 84 -9.77 4.34 16.96
C LYS A 84 -10.40 2.95 17.14
N VAL A 85 -10.99 2.68 18.29
CA VAL A 85 -11.66 1.41 18.59
C VAL A 85 -13.07 1.71 19.07
N LEU A 86 -14.06 1.17 18.38
CA LEU A 86 -15.43 1.14 18.84
C LEU A 86 -15.66 -0.13 19.69
N ASN A 87 -16.21 0.04 20.88
CA ASN A 87 -16.40 -1.05 21.85
C ASN A 87 -17.64 -1.91 21.61
N GLU A 88 -18.30 -1.76 20.46
CA GLU A 88 -19.50 -2.52 20.13
C GLU A 88 -19.18 -3.96 19.70
N THR A 89 -20.03 -4.90 20.09
CA THR A 89 -19.82 -6.34 19.81
C THR A 89 -20.23 -6.75 18.40
N HIS A 90 -21.04 -5.96 17.70
CA HIS A 90 -21.52 -6.20 16.33
C HIS A 90 -21.96 -7.65 16.06
N ALA A 91 -22.63 -8.28 17.07
CA ALA A 91 -23.02 -9.68 17.01
C ALA A 91 -23.99 -9.99 15.86
N ASN A 92 -24.78 -9.00 15.43
CA ASN A 92 -25.77 -9.11 14.37
C ASN A 92 -25.29 -8.54 13.03
N ALA A 93 -23.99 -8.34 12.85
CA ALA A 93 -23.45 -7.83 11.59
C ALA A 93 -23.73 -8.81 10.43
N SER A 94 -24.06 -8.26 9.27
CA SER A 94 -24.25 -9.02 8.04
C SER A 94 -22.93 -9.23 7.28
N LYS A 95 -21.98 -8.29 7.42
CA LYS A 95 -20.70 -8.32 6.71
C LYS A 95 -19.59 -7.77 7.58
N VAL A 96 -18.44 -8.42 7.59
CA VAL A 96 -17.22 -7.95 8.27
C VAL A 96 -16.04 -8.07 7.30
N THR A 97 -15.36 -6.95 7.06
CA THR A 97 -14.22 -6.85 6.16
C THR A 97 -13.03 -6.22 6.86
N LEU A 98 -11.86 -6.79 6.69
CA LEU A 98 -10.58 -6.19 7.05
C LEU A 98 -9.98 -5.57 5.78
N ARG A 99 -9.71 -4.27 5.82
CA ARG A 99 -9.01 -3.54 4.76
C ARG A 99 -7.61 -3.21 5.25
N LEU A 100 -6.61 -3.55 4.46
CA LEU A 100 -5.21 -3.15 4.63
C LEU A 100 -4.92 -2.01 3.66
N MET A 101 -4.17 -1.00 4.09
CA MET A 101 -3.83 0.18 3.30
C MET A 101 -2.31 0.29 3.16
N PHE A 102 -1.84 0.61 1.96
CA PHE A 102 -0.43 0.66 1.59
C PHE A 102 -0.07 1.99 0.92
N ASN A 103 1.19 2.38 1.07
CA ASN A 103 1.79 3.48 0.32
C ASN A 103 2.27 2.97 -1.06
N ASP A 104 1.36 2.40 -1.83
CA ASP A 104 1.61 1.90 -3.19
C ASP A 104 0.51 2.41 -4.13
N VAL A 105 0.91 3.04 -5.23
CA VAL A 105 0.00 3.63 -6.21
C VAL A 105 -0.81 2.56 -6.97
N GLN A 106 -0.23 1.37 -7.18
CA GLN A 106 -0.89 0.29 -7.93
C GLN A 106 -1.81 -0.55 -7.04
N THR A 107 -1.45 -0.70 -5.77
CA THR A 107 -2.20 -1.51 -4.79
C THR A 107 -2.38 -0.70 -3.50
N PRO A 108 -3.18 0.38 -3.52
CA PRO A 108 -3.35 1.24 -2.36
C PRO A 108 -4.11 0.56 -1.22
N GLU A 109 -4.92 -0.46 -1.52
CA GLU A 109 -5.72 -1.18 -0.53
C GLU A 109 -5.91 -2.66 -0.89
N PHE A 110 -6.10 -3.49 0.13
CA PHE A 110 -6.42 -4.90 -0.02
C PHE A 110 -7.48 -5.31 1.00
N GLU A 111 -8.60 -5.84 0.53
CA GLU A 111 -9.73 -6.26 1.37
C GLU A 111 -9.79 -7.77 1.52
N VAL A 112 -9.98 -8.19 2.77
CA VAL A 112 -10.21 -9.59 3.17
C VAL A 112 -11.58 -9.66 3.84
N ASN A 113 -12.52 -10.38 3.24
CA ASN A 113 -13.84 -10.59 3.80
C ASN A 113 -13.76 -11.64 4.90
N LEU A 114 -14.07 -11.28 6.14
CA LEU A 114 -14.02 -12.17 7.30
C LEU A 114 -15.35 -12.84 7.59
N PHE A 115 -16.46 -12.18 7.26
CA PHE A 115 -17.83 -12.68 7.44
C PHE A 115 -18.76 -12.01 6.44
N GLY A 116 -19.78 -12.73 5.96
CA GLY A 116 -20.77 -12.22 5.03
C GLY A 116 -21.61 -13.32 4.43
N ASP A 117 -22.50 -12.94 3.50
CA ASP A 117 -23.30 -13.87 2.73
C ASP A 117 -22.39 -14.58 1.72
N VAL A 118 -22.06 -15.82 2.05
CA VAL A 118 -21.36 -16.72 1.13
C VAL A 118 -22.27 -17.90 0.91
N SER A 119 -22.72 -18.03 -0.29
CA SER A 119 -23.61 -19.12 -0.72
C SER A 119 -23.04 -20.53 -0.49
N HIS A 120 -21.79 -20.67 -0.09
CA HIS A 120 -21.09 -21.95 0.01
C HIS A 120 -20.06 -21.95 1.15
N ASN A 121 -20.51 -22.33 2.35
CA ASN A 121 -19.70 -22.85 3.45
C ASN A 121 -18.69 -21.89 4.16
N PRO A 122 -19.08 -21.25 5.27
CA PRO A 122 -18.19 -20.41 6.06
C PRO A 122 -17.23 -21.29 6.90
N VAL A 123 -15.93 -21.15 6.72
CA VAL A 123 -14.97 -22.02 7.41
C VAL A 123 -14.15 -21.33 8.50
N HIS A 124 -13.99 -20.01 8.48
CA HIS A 124 -13.10 -19.35 9.44
C HIS A 124 -13.82 -18.60 10.56
N ALA A 125 -14.78 -17.77 10.25
CA ALA A 125 -15.60 -17.13 11.26
C ALA A 125 -17.01 -17.68 11.17
N LYS A 126 -17.40 -18.48 12.13
CA LYS A 126 -18.74 -19.05 12.20
C LYS A 126 -19.79 -18.00 12.58
N THR A 127 -19.34 -16.87 13.14
CA THR A 127 -20.19 -15.78 13.61
C THR A 127 -19.57 -14.42 13.30
N ALA A 128 -20.38 -13.39 13.14
CA ALA A 128 -19.94 -12.01 12.99
C ALA A 128 -19.04 -11.56 14.16
N ALA A 129 -19.38 -11.95 15.39
CA ALA A 129 -18.60 -11.63 16.59
C ALA A 129 -17.18 -12.22 16.52
N GLU A 130 -17.03 -13.44 16.00
CA GLU A 130 -15.71 -14.07 15.80
C GLU A 130 -14.92 -13.35 14.73
N ALA A 131 -15.54 -12.97 13.62
CA ALA A 131 -14.91 -12.17 12.56
C ALA A 131 -14.41 -10.81 13.07
N VAL A 132 -15.23 -10.12 13.86
CA VAL A 132 -14.84 -8.85 14.50
C VAL A 132 -13.65 -9.06 15.43
N ARG A 133 -13.60 -10.17 16.19
CA ARG A 133 -12.46 -10.51 17.05
C ARG A 133 -11.18 -10.73 16.25
N ILE A 134 -11.26 -11.46 15.13
CA ILE A 134 -10.14 -11.67 14.22
C ILE A 134 -9.66 -10.32 13.64
N GLY A 135 -10.57 -9.50 13.13
CA GLY A 135 -10.24 -8.18 12.60
C GLY A 135 -9.58 -7.28 13.63
N ARG A 136 -10.09 -7.25 14.87
CA ARG A 136 -9.47 -6.48 15.98
C ARG A 136 -8.06 -6.96 16.32
N LYS A 137 -7.82 -8.27 16.29
CA LYS A 137 -6.47 -8.83 16.49
C LYS A 137 -5.53 -8.35 15.38
N TRP A 138 -5.97 -8.37 14.13
CA TRP A 138 -5.20 -7.87 13.00
C TRP A 138 -4.91 -6.37 13.11
N LEU A 139 -5.91 -5.56 13.45
CA LEU A 139 -5.70 -4.12 13.75
C LEU A 139 -4.65 -3.91 14.82
N SER A 140 -4.60 -4.78 15.86
CA SER A 140 -3.57 -4.67 16.90
C SER A 140 -2.18 -4.99 16.37
N HIS A 141 -2.05 -5.96 15.47
CA HIS A 141 -0.78 -6.26 14.82
C HIS A 141 -0.33 -5.10 13.92
N ILE A 142 -1.22 -4.58 13.08
CA ILE A 142 -0.91 -3.45 12.21
C ILE A 142 -0.56 -2.20 13.02
N ASP A 143 -1.31 -1.87 14.08
CA ASP A 143 -1.00 -0.75 14.97
C ASP A 143 0.41 -0.87 15.60
N ALA A 144 0.80 -2.09 16.01
CA ALA A 144 2.13 -2.35 16.52
C ALA A 144 3.23 -2.23 15.45
N VAL A 145 2.91 -2.65 14.22
CA VAL A 145 3.83 -2.61 13.07
C VAL A 145 4.09 -1.18 12.65
N ILE A 146 3.04 -0.37 12.43
CA ILE A 146 3.18 1.02 11.97
C ILE A 146 3.83 1.94 13.02
N LYS A 147 3.80 1.54 14.30
CA LYS A 147 4.48 2.25 15.38
C LYS A 147 5.93 1.83 15.58
N ARG A 148 6.36 0.73 14.96
CA ARG A 148 7.78 0.36 14.99
C ARG A 148 8.57 1.39 14.20
N MET A 149 9.60 1.94 14.82
CA MET A 149 10.63 2.64 14.06
C MET A 149 11.22 1.68 13.03
N PRO A 150 11.42 2.10 11.78
CA PRO A 150 12.16 1.29 10.84
C PRO A 150 13.50 0.92 11.49
N PRO A 151 13.98 -0.32 11.34
CA PRO A 151 15.32 -0.65 11.80
C PRO A 151 16.28 0.32 11.12
N GLU A 152 17.00 1.09 11.94
CA GLU A 152 18.13 1.87 11.45
C GLU A 152 19.05 0.87 10.75
N ASP A 153 19.24 1.08 9.47
CA ASP A 153 20.16 0.28 8.66
C ASP A 153 19.63 -1.01 8.01
N ARG A 154 18.76 -0.85 7.02
CA ARG A 154 18.58 -1.87 5.97
C ARG A 154 19.23 -1.48 4.65
N SER A 155 20.21 -0.57 4.65
CA SER A 155 21.02 -0.34 3.47
C SER A 155 21.92 -1.58 3.26
N PRO A 156 21.70 -2.40 2.22
CA PRO A 156 22.61 -3.49 1.88
C PRO A 156 23.94 -2.93 1.34
N TYR A 157 24.05 -1.62 1.20
CA TYR A 157 25.28 -0.94 0.85
C TYR A 157 25.88 -0.33 2.11
N PRO A 158 27.18 -0.62 2.42
CA PRO A 158 27.89 0.18 3.40
C PRO A 158 27.76 1.65 2.96
N PRO A 159 27.64 2.60 3.92
CA PRO A 159 27.60 4.01 3.57
C PRO A 159 28.77 4.25 2.63
N GLU A 160 28.49 4.70 1.40
CA GLU A 160 29.54 5.20 0.52
C GLU A 160 30.22 6.29 1.31
N GLU A 161 31.46 6.02 1.76
CA GLU A 161 32.32 7.10 2.25
C GLU A 161 32.24 8.18 1.18
N PRO A 162 31.88 9.43 1.56
CA PRO A 162 31.84 10.49 0.59
C PRO A 162 33.24 10.54 -0.04
N GLU A 163 33.36 10.06 -1.29
CA GLU A 163 34.57 10.25 -2.06
C GLU A 163 34.88 11.75 -1.92
N ALA A 164 36.01 12.03 -1.29
CA ALA A 164 36.50 13.40 -1.13
C ALA A 164 36.43 14.03 -2.53
N ILE A 165 35.42 14.88 -2.73
CA ILE A 165 35.26 15.63 -3.96
C ILE A 165 36.53 16.41 -4.07
N ALA A 166 37.47 15.93 -4.89
CA ALA A 166 38.66 16.64 -5.25
C ALA A 166 38.17 18.01 -5.72
N GLU A 167 38.57 19.06 -5.00
CA GLU A 167 38.23 20.44 -5.34
C GLU A 167 38.50 20.65 -6.83
N PRO A 168 37.49 21.06 -7.63
CA PRO A 168 37.74 21.32 -9.03
C PRO A 168 38.77 22.44 -9.09
N THR A 169 39.98 22.09 -9.55
CA THR A 169 41.03 23.05 -9.88
C THR A 169 40.36 24.11 -10.75
N ARG A 170 40.20 25.32 -10.21
CA ARG A 170 39.64 26.46 -10.93
C ARG A 170 40.54 26.73 -12.13
N ARG A 171 40.19 26.13 -13.26
CA ARG A 171 40.78 26.51 -14.56
C ARG A 171 40.24 27.91 -14.86
N ALA A 172 41.16 28.89 -14.83
CA ALA A 172 40.85 30.29 -15.16
C ALA A 172 40.16 30.30 -16.53
N LEU A 173 38.89 30.74 -16.54
CA LEU A 173 38.20 31.02 -17.80
C LEU A 173 38.87 32.20 -18.50
N PRO A 174 39.15 32.15 -19.81
CA PRO A 174 39.62 33.31 -20.56
C PRO A 174 38.51 34.38 -20.50
N GLN A 175 38.93 35.61 -20.16
CA GLN A 175 38.05 36.76 -20.18
C GLN A 175 37.62 37.05 -21.62
N VAL A 176 36.37 36.76 -21.94
CA VAL A 176 35.74 37.22 -23.16
C VAL A 176 35.18 38.62 -22.90
N ASN A 177 36.01 39.64 -23.25
CA ASN A 177 35.57 41.01 -23.38
C ASN A 177 34.80 41.16 -24.69
N ALA A 178 33.48 41.02 -24.67
CA ALA A 178 32.59 41.61 -25.65
C ALA A 178 31.20 41.69 -25.09
N LYS A 179 30.71 42.87 -24.76
CA LYS A 179 29.30 43.16 -24.60
C LYS A 179 28.64 43.09 -25.99
N PRO A 180 27.68 42.21 -26.25
CA PRO A 180 26.86 42.36 -27.45
C PRO A 180 26.00 43.62 -27.31
N SER A 181 26.02 44.49 -28.32
CA SER A 181 25.17 45.65 -28.37
C SER A 181 23.71 45.20 -28.68
N PHE A 182 22.75 45.90 -28.10
CA PHE A 182 21.32 45.59 -28.13
C PHE A 182 20.68 45.77 -29.52
N SER A 183 21.45 45.97 -30.58
CA SER A 183 21.00 46.26 -31.94
C SER A 183 20.95 45.06 -32.89
N ASP A 184 21.32 43.84 -32.40
CA ASP A 184 21.43 42.65 -33.28
C ASP A 184 20.22 41.68 -33.17
N PHE A 185 19.12 42.11 -32.59
CA PHE A 185 17.91 41.31 -32.60
C PHE A 185 16.96 41.84 -33.70
N PRO A 186 16.48 40.96 -34.62
CA PRO A 186 15.50 41.36 -35.59
C PRO A 186 14.18 41.72 -34.90
N PRO A 187 13.47 42.74 -35.42
CA PRO A 187 12.17 43.13 -34.89
C PRO A 187 11.20 41.96 -35.08
N TRP A 188 10.37 41.69 -34.06
CA TRP A 188 9.29 40.71 -34.10
C TRP A 188 8.29 41.12 -35.20
N GLU A 189 8.11 40.27 -36.19
CA GLU A 189 7.01 40.42 -37.15
C GLU A 189 5.70 40.06 -36.42
N GLU A 190 4.80 41.03 -36.30
CA GLU A 190 3.42 40.83 -35.86
C GLU A 190 2.65 40.10 -36.96
N ASP A 191 2.41 38.80 -36.79
CA ASP A 191 1.49 38.06 -37.65
C ASP A 191 0.04 38.44 -37.28
N ASP A 192 -0.46 39.43 -37.96
CA ASP A 192 -1.89 39.75 -38.06
C ASP A 192 -2.61 38.66 -38.85
N THR A 193 -2.96 37.57 -38.24
CA THR A 193 -3.98 36.67 -38.79
C THR A 193 -5.34 37.00 -38.20
N ASN A 194 -6.01 37.89 -38.91
CA ASN A 194 -7.40 38.26 -38.77
C ASN A 194 -8.28 37.08 -39.26
N ASP A 195 -8.71 36.18 -38.34
CA ASP A 195 -9.73 35.18 -38.65
C ASP A 195 -11.10 35.73 -38.29
N THR A 196 -11.73 36.28 -39.33
CA THR A 196 -13.17 36.59 -39.43
C THR A 196 -13.98 35.28 -39.37
N TYR A 197 -14.65 35.06 -38.23
CA TYR A 197 -15.73 34.07 -38.18
C TYR A 197 -16.99 34.62 -38.87
N ASP A 198 -17.26 34.07 -40.03
CA ASP A 198 -18.54 34.21 -40.69
C ASP A 198 -19.61 33.37 -39.99
N ASP A 199 -20.58 34.10 -39.48
CA ASP A 199 -21.84 33.64 -38.90
C ASP A 199 -22.80 33.36 -40.08
N GLU A 200 -23.04 32.10 -40.45
CA GLU A 200 -24.11 31.74 -41.38
C GLU A 200 -25.06 30.70 -40.79
N LYS A 201 -26.23 31.21 -40.49
CA LYS A 201 -27.52 30.57 -40.27
C LYS A 201 -27.82 29.44 -41.25
N ARG A 202 -28.23 28.26 -40.73
CA ARG A 202 -29.50 27.59 -41.07
C ARG A 202 -29.77 26.39 -40.20
#